data_b2ec70efe3783fba9f10da13b9ee6011
#
_entry.id   b2ec70efe3783fba9f10da13b9ee6011
#
_cell.length_a   1.000
_cell.length_b   1.000
_cell.length_c   1.000
_cell.angle_alpha   90.00
_cell.angle_beta   90.00
_cell.angle_gamma   90.00
#
_symmetry.space_group_name_H-M   'P 1'
#
loop_
_entity.id
_entity.type
_entity.pdbx_description
1 polymer ?
#
loop_
_entity_poly.entity_id
_entity_poly.type
_entity_poly.pdbx_seq_one_letter_code
_entity_poly.pdbx_strand_id
1 'polypeptide(L)'
;MRKSGILMHITSLPGNYGIGTMGKSAFDFVDFLEKSGQQSWQILPLTPTGYGDSPYQSNSAYAGNPYLIDLDLLIGEGLLTTEEVANRDWQWSSDRVDFGRQYNNKLAVLRQAYARFQGGADFDAFLSEQESWLPDFALFMALKGENNSAAWYTWEDGLKFRKARALNAAKKRLADEIRFYCFVQFIFYKQWTALLTYAHSKGIEIIGDVPIYVPYDSVEVWCEPGLFQLDKTLTPTAVAGCPPDAFSADGQLWGNPLYNWTKMKKQNFAWWVRRMAAAGKLYDVIRLDHFRGFEAYWSVPYGDTTAKGGKWIKGPDMDFVNALKTQLPQVRFIAEDLGTLTQEVLDLRDNSGYPGMKVLGFAFDGCKENEYLPHNYPTNSVCYTGTHDNMTTLQWFDTASYEALDYIVEYMGLEDVADKMTQKELVWSLIKTAMASVSDLCIVQMQDYLTLGEESRMNFPGTMTTNNWTWRASEGFASDALAERIAALTERYGRAPLKDEEPAAEAEAEAETENL
;
A
#
# COMPACT_ATOMS: atom_id res chain seq x y z
N MET A 1 5.69 13.08 -19.62
CA MET A 1 4.34 12.65 -20.09
C MET A 1 3.48 12.42 -18.88
N ARG A 2 2.24 12.92 -18.88
CA ARG A 2 1.29 12.66 -17.78
C ARG A 2 0.80 11.21 -17.84
N LYS A 3 0.66 10.57 -16.68
CA LYS A 3 0.18 9.18 -16.55
C LYS A 3 -1.12 9.13 -15.74
N SER A 4 -1.78 7.99 -15.80
CA SER A 4 -2.86 7.66 -14.87
C SER A 4 -2.77 6.22 -14.38
N GLY A 5 -3.44 5.94 -13.28
CA GLY A 5 -3.50 4.64 -12.66
C GLY A 5 -4.72 4.45 -11.78
N ILE A 6 -4.85 3.25 -11.24
CA ILE A 6 -5.94 2.86 -10.36
C ILE A 6 -5.40 2.42 -9.01
N LEU A 7 -6.03 2.93 -7.93
CA LEU A 7 -5.82 2.43 -6.58
C LEU A 7 -6.79 1.28 -6.31
N MET A 8 -6.25 0.08 -6.12
CA MET A 8 -7.00 -1.12 -5.73
C MET A 8 -6.08 -2.12 -5.04
N HIS A 9 -6.34 -2.41 -3.78
CA HIS A 9 -5.53 -3.40 -3.08
C HIS A 9 -5.84 -4.83 -3.54
N ILE A 10 -4.85 -5.72 -3.51
CA ILE A 10 -5.02 -7.11 -3.96
C ILE A 10 -6.13 -7.82 -3.19
N THR A 11 -6.24 -7.60 -1.86
CA THR A 11 -7.31 -8.21 -1.04
C THR A 11 -8.71 -7.88 -1.53
N SER A 12 -8.86 -6.75 -2.22
CA SER A 12 -10.15 -6.26 -2.75
C SER A 12 -10.54 -6.87 -4.11
N LEU A 13 -9.66 -7.67 -4.72
CA LEU A 13 -10.01 -8.41 -5.93
C LEU A 13 -10.98 -9.56 -5.62
N PRO A 14 -11.86 -9.94 -6.55
CA PRO A 14 -12.68 -11.13 -6.38
C PRO A 14 -11.81 -12.40 -6.30
N GLY A 15 -12.31 -13.43 -5.63
CA GLY A 15 -11.60 -14.71 -5.51
C GLY A 15 -12.39 -15.74 -4.72
N ASN A 16 -12.12 -17.01 -4.99
CA ASN A 16 -12.85 -18.16 -4.45
C ASN A 16 -12.67 -18.38 -2.94
N TYR A 17 -11.60 -17.81 -2.37
CA TYR A 17 -11.18 -18.11 -0.99
C TYR A 17 -11.42 -16.95 -0.03
N GLY A 18 -12.45 -16.14 -0.30
CA GLY A 18 -12.89 -15.06 0.60
C GLY A 18 -11.97 -13.84 0.68
N ILE A 19 -10.95 -13.78 -0.17
CA ILE A 19 -9.99 -12.68 -0.28
C ILE A 19 -9.38 -12.66 -1.69
N GLY A 20 -9.02 -11.49 -2.18
CA GLY A 20 -8.23 -11.38 -3.40
C GLY A 20 -6.80 -11.88 -3.19
N THR A 21 -6.23 -12.54 -4.20
CA THR A 21 -4.93 -13.19 -4.16
C THR A 21 -4.10 -12.85 -5.42
N MET A 22 -2.83 -13.22 -5.42
CA MET A 22 -1.92 -13.07 -6.57
C MET A 22 -2.16 -14.14 -7.66
N GLY A 23 -3.43 -14.54 -7.83
CA GLY A 23 -3.89 -15.51 -8.82
C GLY A 23 -4.59 -14.86 -10.00
N LYS A 24 -5.46 -15.64 -10.66
CA LYS A 24 -6.13 -15.25 -11.91
C LYS A 24 -6.73 -13.84 -11.87
N SER A 25 -7.45 -13.47 -10.81
CA SER A 25 -8.09 -12.15 -10.71
C SER A 25 -7.09 -10.99 -10.75
N ALA A 26 -5.88 -11.18 -10.23
CA ALA A 26 -4.84 -10.16 -10.27
C ALA A 26 -4.25 -10.01 -11.67
N PHE A 27 -4.06 -11.10 -12.40
CA PHE A 27 -3.64 -11.08 -13.81
C PHE A 27 -4.72 -10.47 -14.69
N ASP A 28 -5.99 -10.86 -14.51
CA ASP A 28 -7.13 -10.26 -15.24
C ASP A 28 -7.24 -8.75 -14.97
N PHE A 29 -6.91 -8.31 -13.75
CA PHE A 29 -6.91 -6.88 -13.43
C PHE A 29 -5.76 -6.13 -14.12
N VAL A 30 -4.60 -6.74 -14.29
CA VAL A 30 -3.52 -6.17 -15.12
C VAL A 30 -3.96 -6.02 -16.57
N ASP A 31 -4.66 -7.02 -17.15
CA ASP A 31 -5.23 -6.93 -18.50
C ASP A 31 -6.28 -5.80 -18.60
N PHE A 32 -7.09 -5.62 -17.56
CA PHE A 32 -8.05 -4.51 -17.48
C PHE A 32 -7.33 -3.14 -17.45
N LEU A 33 -6.22 -3.02 -16.70
CA LEU A 33 -5.43 -1.79 -16.65
C LEU A 33 -4.84 -1.47 -18.03
N GLU A 34 -4.25 -2.44 -18.71
CA GLU A 34 -3.74 -2.28 -20.08
C GLU A 34 -4.85 -1.81 -21.01
N LYS A 35 -5.99 -2.52 -21.03
CA LYS A 35 -7.15 -2.22 -21.88
C LYS A 35 -7.74 -0.84 -21.61
N SER A 36 -7.72 -0.39 -20.36
CA SER A 36 -8.19 0.94 -19.94
C SER A 36 -7.16 2.06 -20.13
N GLY A 37 -5.99 1.76 -20.72
CA GLY A 37 -4.92 2.72 -20.99
C GLY A 37 -4.22 3.22 -19.73
N GLN A 38 -4.35 2.52 -18.60
CA GLN A 38 -3.66 2.87 -17.37
C GLN A 38 -2.19 2.44 -17.43
N GLN A 39 -1.33 3.13 -16.67
CA GLN A 39 0.10 2.84 -16.62
C GLN A 39 0.59 2.56 -15.20
N SER A 40 -0.30 2.68 -14.20
CA SER A 40 0.06 2.46 -12.80
C SER A 40 -1.04 1.72 -12.05
N TRP A 41 -0.64 0.75 -11.26
CA TRP A 41 -1.48 0.09 -10.26
C TRP A 41 -0.98 0.43 -8.87
N GLN A 42 -1.74 1.20 -8.12
CA GLN A 42 -1.40 1.50 -6.73
C GLN A 42 -2.05 0.50 -5.79
N ILE A 43 -1.26 -0.04 -4.87
CA ILE A 43 -1.67 -1.01 -3.85
C ILE A 43 -1.28 -0.53 -2.45
N LEU A 44 -1.91 -1.11 -1.44
CA LEU A 44 -1.55 -0.91 -0.04
C LEU A 44 -0.36 -1.82 0.35
N PRO A 45 0.24 -1.67 1.56
CA PRO A 45 1.35 -2.51 1.97
C PRO A 45 1.07 -4.00 1.82
N LEU A 46 2.01 -4.73 1.25
CA LEU A 46 1.93 -6.19 1.03
C LEU A 46 2.35 -7.01 2.26
N THR A 47 2.63 -6.35 3.38
CA THR A 47 3.13 -6.98 4.59
C THR A 47 2.03 -7.70 5.37
N PRO A 48 2.36 -8.71 6.21
CA PRO A 48 1.38 -9.43 7.02
C PRO A 48 0.56 -8.48 7.90
N THR A 49 -0.74 -8.71 7.97
CA THR A 49 -1.63 -7.97 8.88
C THR A 49 -1.62 -8.61 10.27
N GLY A 50 -1.75 -7.76 11.30
CA GLY A 50 -1.90 -8.18 12.69
C GLY A 50 -3.31 -7.97 13.21
N TYR A 51 -3.44 -7.70 14.51
CA TYR A 51 -4.72 -7.36 15.13
C TYR A 51 -5.28 -6.07 14.54
N GLY A 52 -6.57 -6.09 14.16
CA GLY A 52 -7.26 -4.98 13.49
C GLY A 52 -7.10 -4.99 11.96
N ASP A 53 -6.44 -6.01 11.42
CA ASP A 53 -6.35 -6.33 9.97
C ASP A 53 -5.75 -5.23 9.08
N SER A 54 -5.22 -4.16 9.71
CA SER A 54 -4.60 -3.05 9.00
C SER A 54 -3.29 -3.48 8.33
N PRO A 55 -3.10 -3.22 7.03
CA PRO A 55 -1.83 -3.47 6.35
C PRO A 55 -0.70 -2.56 6.83
N TYR A 56 -1.03 -1.48 7.58
CA TYR A 56 -0.06 -0.56 8.18
C TYR A 56 0.45 -1.00 9.56
N GLN A 57 -0.12 -2.08 10.12
CA GLN A 57 0.27 -2.66 11.42
C GLN A 57 0.79 -4.08 11.23
N SER A 58 2.02 -4.22 10.77
CA SER A 58 2.62 -5.49 10.39
C SER A 58 3.70 -5.96 11.36
N ASN A 59 3.75 -7.27 11.61
CA ASN A 59 4.84 -7.88 12.37
C ASN A 59 6.21 -7.83 11.68
N SER A 60 6.25 -7.47 10.40
CA SER A 60 7.51 -7.30 9.65
C SER A 60 7.37 -6.24 8.56
N ALA A 61 8.44 -5.47 8.37
CA ALA A 61 8.58 -4.50 7.29
C ALA A 61 9.05 -5.13 5.95
N TYR A 62 9.37 -6.42 5.94
CA TYR A 62 9.93 -7.13 4.78
C TYR A 62 9.08 -8.30 4.32
N ALA A 63 8.43 -9.00 5.24
CA ALA A 63 7.70 -10.21 4.93
C ALA A 63 6.44 -9.92 4.11
N GLY A 64 6.12 -10.82 3.18
CA GLY A 64 4.87 -10.80 2.44
C GLY A 64 3.70 -11.41 3.20
N ASN A 65 2.51 -10.88 2.97
CA ASN A 65 1.27 -11.32 3.60
C ASN A 65 0.85 -12.71 3.06
N PRO A 66 0.82 -13.75 3.90
CA PRO A 66 0.44 -15.09 3.46
C PRO A 66 -1.00 -15.18 2.92
N TYR A 67 -1.88 -14.22 3.29
CA TYR A 67 -3.26 -14.21 2.79
C TYR A 67 -3.34 -13.93 1.29
N LEU A 68 -2.34 -13.24 0.71
CA LEU A 68 -2.26 -12.94 -0.72
C LEU A 68 -1.79 -14.11 -1.57
N ILE A 69 -1.28 -15.19 -0.96
CA ILE A 69 -0.87 -16.39 -1.68
C ILE A 69 -2.12 -17.02 -2.32
N ASP A 70 -2.04 -17.27 -3.62
CA ASP A 70 -3.09 -17.94 -4.37
C ASP A 70 -2.98 -19.46 -4.19
N LEU A 71 -4.11 -20.10 -3.88
CA LEU A 71 -4.15 -21.54 -3.60
C LEU A 71 -4.36 -22.36 -4.88
N ASP A 72 -5.00 -21.80 -5.92
CA ASP A 72 -5.16 -22.50 -7.20
C ASP A 72 -3.81 -22.71 -7.90
N LEU A 73 -2.87 -21.76 -7.75
CA LEU A 73 -1.50 -21.93 -8.22
C LEU A 73 -0.79 -23.09 -7.48
N LEU A 74 -1.02 -23.24 -6.18
CA LEU A 74 -0.46 -24.37 -5.41
C LEU A 74 -1.10 -25.72 -5.77
N ILE A 75 -2.38 -25.71 -6.14
CA ILE A 75 -3.06 -26.90 -6.70
C ILE A 75 -2.41 -27.26 -8.04
N GLY A 76 -2.22 -26.28 -8.92
CA GLY A 76 -1.57 -26.48 -10.21
C GLY A 76 -0.13 -27.00 -10.10
N GLU A 77 0.60 -26.66 -9.04
CA GLU A 77 1.94 -27.16 -8.72
C GLU A 77 1.93 -28.53 -8.01
N GLY A 78 0.76 -29.10 -7.70
CA GLY A 78 0.64 -30.40 -7.01
C GLY A 78 0.96 -30.33 -5.51
N LEU A 79 1.07 -29.14 -4.93
CA LEU A 79 1.31 -28.94 -3.49
C LEU A 79 0.01 -29.01 -2.68
N LEU A 80 -1.14 -28.79 -3.31
CA LEU A 80 -2.48 -28.92 -2.71
C LEU A 80 -3.39 -29.74 -3.63
N THR A 81 -4.49 -30.25 -3.08
CA THR A 81 -5.61 -30.77 -3.87
C THR A 81 -6.81 -29.83 -3.77
N THR A 82 -7.71 -29.91 -4.75
CA THR A 82 -8.94 -29.11 -4.75
C THR A 82 -9.78 -29.39 -3.49
N GLU A 83 -9.86 -30.64 -3.04
CA GLU A 83 -10.64 -31.07 -1.87
C GLU A 83 -10.11 -30.46 -0.56
N GLU A 84 -8.80 -30.34 -0.42
CA GLU A 84 -8.17 -29.77 0.78
C GLU A 84 -8.52 -28.29 0.96
N VAL A 85 -8.76 -27.59 -0.15
CA VAL A 85 -9.09 -26.18 -0.18
C VAL A 85 -10.60 -25.97 -0.16
N ALA A 86 -11.38 -26.73 -0.95
CA ALA A 86 -12.83 -26.58 -1.08
C ALA A 86 -13.61 -26.91 0.20
N ASN A 87 -13.11 -27.82 1.05
CA ASN A 87 -13.76 -28.23 2.29
C ASN A 87 -13.62 -27.23 3.45
N ARG A 88 -13.23 -25.98 3.17
CA ARG A 88 -13.05 -24.96 4.19
C ARG A 88 -14.04 -23.82 4.02
N ASP A 89 -14.42 -23.24 5.14
CA ASP A 89 -15.32 -22.08 5.18
C ASP A 89 -14.50 -20.79 5.02
N TRP A 90 -14.39 -20.30 3.77
CA TRP A 90 -13.55 -19.15 3.42
C TRP A 90 -14.23 -17.79 3.55
N GLN A 91 -15.55 -17.75 3.35
CA GLN A 91 -16.27 -16.48 3.28
C GLN A 91 -17.74 -16.64 3.70
N TRP A 92 -18.29 -15.59 4.25
CA TRP A 92 -19.71 -15.43 4.50
C TRP A 92 -20.34 -14.40 3.53
N SER A 93 -19.52 -13.58 2.87
CA SER A 93 -19.94 -12.57 1.90
C SER A 93 -19.00 -12.56 0.69
N SER A 94 -19.52 -12.18 -0.47
CA SER A 94 -18.74 -12.03 -1.70
C SER A 94 -18.04 -10.68 -1.80
N ASP A 95 -18.51 -9.67 -1.06
CA ASP A 95 -18.07 -8.27 -1.12
C ASP A 95 -17.20 -7.83 0.06
N ARG A 96 -16.90 -8.77 0.99
CA ARG A 96 -16.05 -8.50 2.16
C ARG A 96 -15.11 -9.64 2.49
N VAL A 97 -13.90 -9.27 2.93
CA VAL A 97 -12.94 -10.22 3.52
C VAL A 97 -13.34 -10.51 4.96
N ASP A 98 -13.39 -11.78 5.33
CA ASP A 98 -13.43 -12.24 6.72
C ASP A 98 -12.02 -12.65 7.15
N PHE A 99 -11.29 -11.73 7.75
CA PHE A 99 -9.91 -11.99 8.21
C PHE A 99 -9.83 -13.07 9.29
N GLY A 100 -10.87 -13.25 10.11
CA GLY A 100 -10.93 -14.35 11.08
C GLY A 100 -10.92 -15.71 10.41
N ARG A 101 -11.67 -15.88 9.30
CA ARG A 101 -11.65 -17.11 8.49
C ARG A 101 -10.32 -17.28 7.76
N GLN A 102 -9.72 -16.20 7.26
CA GLN A 102 -8.37 -16.26 6.67
C GLN A 102 -7.34 -16.72 7.70
N TYR A 103 -7.36 -16.14 8.91
CA TYR A 103 -6.48 -16.54 10.00
C TYR A 103 -6.59 -18.03 10.35
N ASN A 104 -7.81 -18.54 10.44
CA ASN A 104 -8.06 -19.94 10.81
C ASN A 104 -7.71 -20.93 9.69
N ASN A 105 -7.85 -20.55 8.43
CA ASN A 105 -7.77 -21.48 7.30
C ASN A 105 -6.46 -21.37 6.50
N LYS A 106 -5.99 -20.14 6.19
CA LYS A 106 -4.89 -19.96 5.23
C LYS A 106 -3.60 -20.66 5.66
N LEU A 107 -3.12 -20.41 6.88
CA LEU A 107 -1.90 -21.07 7.37
C LEU A 107 -2.05 -22.59 7.50
N ALA A 108 -3.24 -23.05 7.87
CA ALA A 108 -3.49 -24.50 7.96
C ALA A 108 -3.40 -25.18 6.58
N VAL A 109 -3.90 -24.53 5.51
CA VAL A 109 -3.77 -25.05 4.14
C VAL A 109 -2.33 -24.95 3.65
N LEU A 110 -1.63 -23.85 3.94
CA LEU A 110 -0.22 -23.70 3.58
C LEU A 110 0.67 -24.76 4.27
N ARG A 111 0.31 -25.23 5.47
CA ARG A 111 1.00 -26.36 6.11
C ARG A 111 0.81 -27.68 5.35
N GLN A 112 -0.36 -27.90 4.77
CA GLN A 112 -0.58 -29.08 3.90
C GLN A 112 0.28 -29.00 2.63
N ALA A 113 0.39 -27.82 2.03
CA ALA A 113 1.29 -27.59 0.91
C ALA A 113 2.77 -27.81 1.31
N TYR A 114 3.18 -27.28 2.46
CA TYR A 114 4.53 -27.46 2.99
C TYR A 114 4.89 -28.92 3.23
N ALA A 115 3.96 -29.75 3.70
CA ALA A 115 4.20 -31.17 3.91
C ALA A 115 4.58 -31.93 2.61
N ARG A 116 4.22 -31.41 1.44
CA ARG A 116 4.60 -31.95 0.12
C ARG A 116 5.81 -31.29 -0.48
N PHE A 117 6.22 -30.13 0.07
CA PHE A 117 7.30 -29.34 -0.49
C PHE A 117 8.67 -29.95 -0.21
N GLN A 118 9.40 -30.27 -1.27
CA GLN A 118 10.70 -30.94 -1.16
C GLN A 118 11.90 -29.97 -1.12
N GLY A 119 11.69 -28.66 -1.32
CA GLY A 119 12.77 -27.68 -1.51
C GLY A 119 13.23 -27.66 -2.98
N GLY A 120 14.49 -27.34 -3.18
CA GLY A 120 15.12 -27.28 -4.50
C GLY A 120 15.98 -26.03 -4.67
N ALA A 121 16.68 -25.94 -5.82
CA ALA A 121 17.65 -24.88 -6.08
C ALA A 121 17.05 -23.46 -5.96
N ASP A 122 15.81 -23.26 -6.43
CA ASP A 122 15.14 -21.96 -6.34
C ASP A 122 14.85 -21.55 -4.89
N PHE A 123 14.47 -22.52 -4.04
CA PHE A 123 14.27 -22.28 -2.62
C PHE A 123 15.58 -21.93 -1.92
N ASP A 124 16.66 -22.66 -2.22
CA ASP A 124 17.98 -22.40 -1.65
C ASP A 124 18.53 -21.01 -2.10
N ALA A 125 18.32 -20.66 -3.37
CA ALA A 125 18.63 -19.31 -3.89
C ALA A 125 17.85 -18.22 -3.14
N PHE A 126 16.54 -18.40 -2.96
CA PHE A 126 15.70 -17.47 -2.21
C PHE A 126 16.18 -17.31 -0.76
N LEU A 127 16.51 -18.41 -0.06
CA LEU A 127 17.04 -18.33 1.30
C LEU A 127 18.33 -17.50 1.37
N SER A 128 19.21 -17.67 0.38
CA SER A 128 20.45 -16.91 0.29
C SER A 128 20.21 -15.43 -0.01
N GLU A 129 19.30 -15.11 -0.95
CA GLU A 129 18.96 -13.73 -1.29
C GLU A 129 18.28 -12.97 -0.15
N GLN A 130 17.51 -13.66 0.68
CA GLN A 130 16.76 -13.06 1.78
C GLN A 130 17.44 -13.25 3.15
N GLU A 131 18.72 -13.64 3.18
CA GLU A 131 19.49 -13.93 4.40
C GLU A 131 19.48 -12.76 5.41
N SER A 132 19.36 -11.53 4.93
CA SER A 132 19.44 -10.31 5.75
C SER A 132 18.26 -10.12 6.70
N TRP A 133 17.10 -10.72 6.45
CA TRP A 133 15.88 -10.55 7.27
C TRP A 133 15.10 -11.84 7.52
N LEU A 134 15.03 -12.75 6.55
CA LEU A 134 14.18 -13.93 6.58
C LEU A 134 14.46 -14.88 7.76
N PRO A 135 15.72 -15.16 8.14
CA PRO A 135 16.01 -16.05 9.27
C PRO A 135 15.49 -15.49 10.61
N ASP A 136 15.56 -14.19 10.83
CA ASP A 136 15.06 -13.57 12.06
C ASP A 136 13.53 -13.49 12.04
N PHE A 137 12.90 -13.18 10.89
CA PHE A 137 11.44 -13.21 10.73
C PHE A 137 10.88 -14.61 10.97
N ALA A 138 11.45 -15.64 10.34
CA ALA A 138 10.97 -17.01 10.48
C ALA A 138 11.11 -17.52 11.92
N LEU A 139 12.22 -17.20 12.61
CA LEU A 139 12.39 -17.50 14.03
C LEU A 139 11.37 -16.72 14.89
N PHE A 140 11.14 -15.43 14.61
CA PHE A 140 10.16 -14.61 15.32
C PHE A 140 8.77 -15.19 15.22
N MET A 141 8.32 -15.58 14.03
CA MET A 141 7.00 -16.18 13.81
C MET A 141 6.87 -17.55 14.45
N ALA A 142 7.92 -18.39 14.41
CA ALA A 142 7.95 -19.66 15.10
C ALA A 142 7.83 -19.50 16.62
N LEU A 143 8.51 -18.50 17.19
CA LEU A 143 8.41 -18.13 18.61
C LEU A 143 7.03 -17.56 18.96
N LYS A 144 6.43 -16.75 18.09
CA LYS A 144 5.05 -16.26 18.24
C LYS A 144 4.08 -17.45 18.37
N GLY A 145 4.21 -18.45 17.48
CA GLY A 145 3.40 -19.67 17.53
C GLY A 145 3.58 -20.44 18.85
N GLU A 146 4.82 -20.64 19.29
CA GLU A 146 5.13 -21.34 20.55
C GLU A 146 4.60 -20.61 21.79
N ASN A 147 4.54 -19.26 21.75
CA ASN A 147 4.06 -18.40 22.82
C ASN A 147 2.60 -17.95 22.64
N ASN A 148 1.77 -18.72 21.94
CA ASN A 148 0.34 -18.43 21.73
C ASN A 148 0.08 -17.01 21.16
N SER A 149 0.88 -16.60 20.20
CA SER A 149 0.86 -15.26 19.59
C SER A 149 1.13 -14.09 20.54
N ALA A 150 1.64 -14.37 21.77
CA ALA A 150 2.00 -13.32 22.72
C ALA A 150 3.04 -12.37 22.13
N ALA A 151 2.97 -11.10 22.50
CA ALA A 151 3.91 -10.08 22.05
C ALA A 151 5.34 -10.38 22.55
N TRP A 152 6.36 -10.16 21.73
CA TRP A 152 7.74 -10.51 22.03
C TRP A 152 8.28 -9.89 23.33
N TYR A 153 7.81 -8.72 23.70
CA TYR A 153 8.22 -8.04 24.92
C TYR A 153 7.68 -8.69 26.20
N THR A 154 6.77 -9.68 26.07
CA THR A 154 6.26 -10.49 27.17
C THR A 154 6.94 -11.86 27.26
N TRP A 155 7.81 -12.22 26.29
CA TRP A 155 8.53 -13.49 26.30
C TRP A 155 9.53 -13.56 27.46
N GLU A 156 10.01 -14.77 27.76
CA GLU A 156 11.08 -14.94 28.74
C GLU A 156 12.31 -14.10 28.40
N ASP A 157 13.06 -13.67 29.41
CA ASP A 157 14.21 -12.78 29.26
C ASP A 157 15.27 -13.29 28.26
N GLY A 158 15.43 -14.59 28.15
CA GLY A 158 16.37 -15.22 27.21
C GLY A 158 16.01 -14.91 25.76
N LEU A 159 14.74 -14.95 25.43
CA LEU A 159 14.19 -14.68 24.09
C LEU A 159 13.96 -13.19 23.90
N LYS A 160 13.35 -12.50 24.88
CA LYS A 160 13.09 -11.07 24.84
C LYS A 160 14.37 -10.27 24.56
N PHE A 161 15.46 -10.55 25.27
CA PHE A 161 16.75 -9.88 25.12
C PHE A 161 17.68 -10.58 24.11
N ARG A 162 17.18 -11.48 23.30
CA ARG A 162 17.91 -12.18 22.22
C ARG A 162 19.24 -12.80 22.69
N LYS A 163 19.27 -13.41 23.87
CA LYS A 163 20.48 -14.08 24.41
C LYS A 163 20.84 -15.27 23.51
N ALA A 164 22.08 -15.33 23.05
CA ALA A 164 22.54 -16.32 22.06
C ALA A 164 22.20 -17.76 22.44
N ARG A 165 22.34 -18.14 23.73
CA ARG A 165 21.99 -19.49 24.21
C ARG A 165 20.51 -19.81 24.02
N ALA A 166 19.61 -18.86 24.35
CA ALA A 166 18.16 -19.05 24.21
C ALA A 166 17.77 -19.12 22.73
N LEU A 167 18.31 -18.21 21.88
CA LEU A 167 18.05 -18.24 20.44
C LEU A 167 18.55 -19.52 19.78
N ASN A 168 19.75 -20.02 20.12
CA ASN A 168 20.28 -21.25 19.55
C ASN A 168 19.44 -22.48 19.97
N ALA A 169 18.97 -22.49 21.22
CA ALA A 169 18.06 -23.55 21.68
C ALA A 169 16.72 -23.49 20.94
N ALA A 170 16.15 -22.29 20.75
CA ALA A 170 14.91 -22.09 20.00
C ALA A 170 15.07 -22.48 18.53
N LYS A 171 16.12 -22.04 17.84
CA LYS A 171 16.41 -22.41 16.44
C LYS A 171 16.48 -23.92 16.25
N LYS A 172 17.09 -24.64 17.19
CA LYS A 172 17.18 -26.10 17.12
C LYS A 172 15.82 -26.76 17.36
N ARG A 173 15.05 -26.29 18.34
CA ARG A 173 13.74 -26.87 18.72
C ARG A 173 12.68 -26.58 17.68
N LEU A 174 12.70 -25.40 17.06
CA LEU A 174 11.70 -24.91 16.12
C LEU A 174 12.16 -24.97 14.66
N ALA A 175 13.15 -25.80 14.35
CA ALA A 175 13.76 -25.83 13.01
C ALA A 175 12.75 -26.06 11.89
N ASP A 176 11.76 -26.93 12.09
CA ASP A 176 10.71 -27.21 11.11
C ASP A 176 9.72 -26.05 10.96
N GLU A 177 9.33 -25.41 12.07
CA GLU A 177 8.49 -24.20 12.05
C GLU A 177 9.18 -23.03 11.32
N ILE A 178 10.48 -22.83 11.56
CA ILE A 178 11.28 -21.84 10.87
C ILE A 178 11.30 -22.12 9.36
N ARG A 179 11.50 -23.38 8.98
CA ARG A 179 11.49 -23.80 7.57
C ARG A 179 10.11 -23.59 6.94
N PHE A 180 9.02 -23.84 7.68
CA PHE A 180 7.66 -23.56 7.22
C PHE A 180 7.47 -22.06 6.89
N TYR A 181 7.88 -21.15 7.79
CA TYR A 181 7.76 -19.72 7.50
C TYR A 181 8.68 -19.27 6.35
N CYS A 182 9.85 -19.87 6.19
CA CYS A 182 10.67 -19.65 5.00
C CYS A 182 9.95 -20.11 3.71
N PHE A 183 9.31 -21.27 3.74
CA PHE A 183 8.50 -21.76 2.62
C PHE A 183 7.35 -20.82 2.29
N VAL A 184 6.60 -20.33 3.29
CA VAL A 184 5.50 -19.37 3.07
C VAL A 184 5.99 -18.11 2.37
N GLN A 185 7.13 -17.57 2.81
CA GLN A 185 7.72 -16.40 2.17
C GLN A 185 8.23 -16.70 0.76
N PHE A 186 8.84 -17.85 0.54
CA PHE A 186 9.25 -18.29 -0.80
C PHE A 186 8.06 -18.33 -1.78
N ILE A 187 6.94 -18.92 -1.39
CA ILE A 187 5.73 -18.97 -2.22
C ILE A 187 5.19 -17.56 -2.49
N PHE A 188 5.13 -16.71 -1.46
CA PHE A 188 4.69 -15.33 -1.63
C PHE A 188 5.55 -14.60 -2.67
N TYR A 189 6.86 -14.60 -2.50
CA TYR A 189 7.78 -13.90 -3.42
C TYR A 189 7.76 -14.49 -4.83
N LYS A 190 7.62 -15.81 -4.97
CA LYS A 190 7.47 -16.49 -6.26
C LYS A 190 6.24 -15.98 -7.01
N GLN A 191 5.08 -15.97 -6.36
CA GLN A 191 3.83 -15.53 -6.97
C GLN A 191 3.82 -14.02 -7.22
N TRP A 192 4.35 -13.22 -6.29
CA TRP A 192 4.47 -11.78 -6.48
C TRP A 192 5.38 -11.42 -7.67
N THR A 193 6.55 -12.04 -7.76
CA THR A 193 7.48 -11.81 -8.88
C THR A 193 6.84 -12.16 -10.23
N ALA A 194 6.07 -13.23 -10.30
CA ALA A 194 5.33 -13.60 -11.50
C ALA A 194 4.30 -12.53 -11.89
N LEU A 195 3.52 -12.03 -10.95
CA LEU A 195 2.52 -10.97 -11.17
C LEU A 195 3.20 -9.64 -11.56
N LEU A 196 4.27 -9.26 -10.87
CA LEU A 196 5.04 -8.04 -11.17
C LEU A 196 5.63 -8.10 -12.58
N THR A 197 6.24 -9.24 -12.95
CA THR A 197 6.77 -9.45 -14.31
C THR A 197 5.68 -9.34 -15.36
N TYR A 198 4.49 -9.88 -15.08
CA TYR A 198 3.35 -9.78 -15.98
C TYR A 198 2.87 -8.32 -16.11
N ALA A 199 2.74 -7.60 -15.01
CA ALA A 199 2.38 -6.18 -15.02
C ALA A 199 3.38 -5.36 -15.88
N HIS A 200 4.68 -5.59 -15.71
CA HIS A 200 5.72 -4.95 -16.53
C HIS A 200 5.59 -5.29 -18.01
N SER A 201 5.27 -6.54 -18.36
CA SER A 201 5.06 -6.95 -19.77
C SER A 201 3.90 -6.22 -20.44
N LYS A 202 2.97 -5.67 -19.64
CA LYS A 202 1.82 -4.86 -20.05
C LYS A 202 2.05 -3.35 -19.91
N GLY A 203 3.27 -2.93 -19.55
CA GLY A 203 3.61 -1.51 -19.32
C GLY A 203 2.99 -0.92 -18.06
N ILE A 204 2.59 -1.74 -17.09
CA ILE A 204 2.00 -1.31 -15.82
C ILE A 204 3.07 -1.28 -14.73
N GLU A 205 3.26 -0.10 -14.13
CA GLU A 205 4.11 0.12 -12.95
C GLU A 205 3.29 -0.14 -11.67
N ILE A 206 3.91 -0.77 -10.67
CA ILE A 206 3.31 -0.98 -9.36
C ILE A 206 3.75 0.15 -8.41
N ILE A 207 2.77 0.87 -7.86
CA ILE A 207 3.00 1.84 -6.78
C ILE A 207 2.64 1.14 -5.47
N GLY A 208 3.67 0.87 -4.66
CA GLY A 208 3.48 0.29 -3.32
C GLY A 208 3.47 1.36 -2.23
N ASP A 209 3.15 0.94 -1.03
CA ASP A 209 3.01 1.80 0.13
C ASP A 209 3.88 1.31 1.28
N VAL A 210 4.57 2.22 1.95
CA VAL A 210 5.47 1.90 3.07
C VAL A 210 5.15 2.81 4.25
N PRO A 211 4.55 2.24 5.33
CA PRO A 211 4.30 2.98 6.56
C PRO A 211 5.58 3.54 7.15
N ILE A 212 5.54 4.80 7.64
CA ILE A 212 6.73 5.38 8.31
C ILE A 212 7.15 4.52 9.51
N TYR A 213 6.22 4.09 10.34
CA TYR A 213 6.54 3.35 11.56
C TYR A 213 6.40 1.83 11.37
N VAL A 214 6.94 1.10 12.34
CA VAL A 214 6.70 -0.34 12.53
C VAL A 214 6.07 -0.55 13.90
N PRO A 215 5.19 -1.57 14.07
CA PRO A 215 4.59 -1.88 15.36
C PRO A 215 5.62 -2.24 16.42
N TYR A 216 5.29 -1.98 17.68
CA TYR A 216 6.13 -2.41 18.79
C TYR A 216 6.29 -3.95 18.80
N ASP A 217 5.22 -4.69 18.51
CA ASP A 217 5.27 -6.14 18.37
C ASP A 217 5.66 -6.55 16.93
N SER A 218 6.88 -6.20 16.53
CA SER A 218 7.46 -6.54 15.23
C SER A 218 8.87 -7.13 15.36
N VAL A 219 9.29 -7.86 14.34
CA VAL A 219 10.62 -8.44 14.27
C VAL A 219 11.71 -7.37 14.25
N GLU A 220 11.45 -6.22 13.62
CA GLU A 220 12.39 -5.11 13.53
C GLU A 220 12.73 -4.54 14.89
N VAL A 221 11.72 -4.32 15.74
CA VAL A 221 11.93 -3.79 17.10
C VAL A 221 12.60 -4.85 17.97
N TRP A 222 12.23 -6.12 17.84
CA TRP A 222 12.86 -7.21 18.56
C TRP A 222 14.32 -7.42 18.18
N CYS A 223 14.67 -7.30 16.89
CA CYS A 223 16.01 -7.52 16.39
C CYS A 223 16.96 -6.35 16.62
N GLU A 224 16.50 -5.13 16.40
CA GLU A 224 17.30 -3.91 16.46
C GLU A 224 16.72 -2.87 17.44
N PRO A 225 16.41 -3.24 18.71
CA PRO A 225 15.71 -2.36 19.67
C PRO A 225 16.43 -1.03 19.91
N GLY A 226 17.73 -1.00 19.74
CA GLY A 226 18.53 0.23 19.89
C GLY A 226 18.28 1.28 18.81
N LEU A 227 17.54 0.98 17.74
CA LEU A 227 17.12 1.94 16.71
C LEU A 227 15.83 2.66 17.08
N PHE A 228 15.21 2.28 18.19
CA PHE A 228 13.95 2.83 18.68
C PHE A 228 14.15 3.52 20.04
N GLN A 229 13.22 4.36 20.43
CA GLN A 229 13.21 5.06 21.73
C GLN A 229 12.62 4.14 22.81
N LEU A 230 13.43 3.15 23.22
CA LEU A 230 13.09 2.20 24.27
C LEU A 230 13.98 2.43 25.50
N ASP A 231 13.45 2.08 26.68
CA ASP A 231 14.21 2.04 27.91
C ASP A 231 15.06 0.76 28.06
N LYS A 232 15.71 0.58 29.20
CA LYS A 232 16.55 -0.60 29.48
C LYS A 232 15.77 -1.92 29.57
N THR A 233 14.46 -1.86 29.79
CA THR A 233 13.55 -3.01 29.82
C THR A 233 12.95 -3.29 28.45
N LEU A 234 13.36 -2.54 27.43
CA LEU A 234 12.86 -2.55 26.05
C LEU A 234 11.40 -2.05 25.94
N THR A 235 10.95 -1.25 26.90
CA THR A 235 9.64 -0.61 26.87
C THR A 235 9.75 0.75 26.16
N PRO A 236 8.80 1.12 25.26
CA PRO A 236 8.81 2.44 24.64
C PRO A 236 8.80 3.57 25.67
N THR A 237 9.59 4.61 25.45
CA THR A 237 9.53 5.83 26.28
C THR A 237 8.50 6.82 25.74
N ALA A 238 8.25 6.75 24.45
CA ALA A 238 7.22 7.49 23.75
C ALA A 238 6.79 6.72 22.48
N VAL A 239 5.60 7.03 21.98
CA VAL A 239 5.01 6.39 20.80
C VAL A 239 4.51 7.42 19.80
N ALA A 240 4.32 6.97 18.56
CA ALA A 240 3.83 7.77 17.47
C ALA A 240 2.31 8.01 17.55
N GLY A 241 1.88 9.10 16.96
CA GLY A 241 0.48 9.46 16.77
C GLY A 241 0.34 10.71 15.92
N CYS A 242 -0.86 11.26 15.88
CA CYS A 242 -1.17 12.58 15.32
C CYS A 242 -1.83 13.45 16.37
N PRO A 243 -1.61 14.78 16.34
CA PRO A 243 -2.31 15.69 17.26
C PRO A 243 -3.82 15.68 17.02
N PRO A 244 -4.61 16.19 17.97
CA PRO A 244 -6.01 16.52 17.73
C PRO A 244 -6.20 17.42 16.51
N ASP A 245 -7.19 17.10 15.70
CA ASP A 245 -7.55 17.84 14.49
C ASP A 245 -9.08 17.90 14.32
N ALA A 246 -9.55 18.37 13.15
CA ALA A 246 -10.98 18.42 12.83
C ALA A 246 -11.64 17.03 12.72
N PHE A 247 -10.86 15.97 12.48
CA PHE A 247 -11.35 14.61 12.34
C PHE A 247 -11.33 13.83 13.65
N SER A 248 -10.43 14.16 14.58
CA SER A 248 -10.28 13.48 15.86
C SER A 248 -9.95 14.45 17.00
N ALA A 249 -10.92 14.71 17.87
CA ALA A 249 -10.74 15.59 19.04
C ALA A 249 -9.70 15.05 20.05
N ASP A 250 -9.38 13.78 20.02
CA ASP A 250 -8.37 13.11 20.87
C ASP A 250 -7.03 12.89 20.14
N GLY A 251 -6.98 13.26 18.85
CA GLY A 251 -5.90 12.87 17.95
C GLY A 251 -5.91 11.38 17.66
N GLN A 252 -4.89 10.89 16.99
CA GLN A 252 -4.73 9.46 16.71
C GLN A 252 -3.50 8.93 17.47
N LEU A 253 -3.72 7.95 18.34
CA LEU A 253 -2.66 7.26 19.07
C LEU A 253 -2.31 5.95 18.34
N TRP A 254 -1.23 5.94 17.57
CA TRP A 254 -0.84 4.78 16.75
C TRP A 254 -0.09 3.71 17.56
N GLY A 255 0.59 4.11 18.62
CA GLY A 255 1.27 3.18 19.54
C GLY A 255 2.60 2.62 19.03
N ASN A 256 3.04 2.97 17.84
CA ASN A 256 4.32 2.54 17.28
C ASN A 256 5.49 3.19 18.04
N PRO A 257 6.57 2.46 18.39
CA PRO A 257 7.74 3.07 19.03
C PRO A 257 8.43 4.05 18.08
N LEU A 258 8.86 5.18 18.61
CA LEU A 258 9.54 6.21 17.84
C LEU A 258 10.99 5.81 17.54
N TYR A 259 11.51 6.26 16.39
CA TYR A 259 12.89 6.00 15.99
C TYR A 259 13.91 6.81 16.80
N ASN A 260 15.06 6.21 17.06
CA ASN A 260 16.25 6.92 17.54
C ASN A 260 16.99 7.54 16.33
N TRP A 261 16.47 8.65 15.83
CA TRP A 261 17.02 9.32 14.66
C TRP A 261 18.49 9.71 14.80
N THR A 262 18.92 10.07 16.02
CA THR A 262 20.35 10.38 16.28
C THR A 262 21.25 9.17 16.02
N LYS A 263 20.82 7.98 16.43
CA LYS A 263 21.57 6.74 16.17
C LYS A 263 21.49 6.35 14.70
N MET A 264 20.33 6.45 14.08
CA MET A 264 20.14 6.15 12.66
C MET A 264 21.01 7.06 11.79
N LYS A 265 21.07 8.37 12.07
CA LYS A 265 21.93 9.33 11.36
C LYS A 265 23.41 8.95 11.48
N LYS A 266 23.89 8.55 12.68
CA LYS A 266 25.27 8.07 12.88
C LYS A 266 25.61 6.83 12.05
N GLN A 267 24.60 6.03 11.69
CA GLN A 267 24.71 4.85 10.83
C GLN A 267 24.36 5.14 9.38
N ASN A 268 24.32 6.41 8.98
CA ASN A 268 23.92 6.86 7.65
C ASN A 268 22.58 6.24 7.20
N PHE A 269 21.63 6.14 8.12
CA PHE A 269 20.29 5.58 7.93
C PHE A 269 20.27 4.16 7.34
N ALA A 270 21.30 3.36 7.59
CA ALA A 270 21.47 2.04 6.96
C ALA A 270 20.25 1.12 7.09
N TRP A 271 19.51 1.18 8.21
CA TRP A 271 18.29 0.40 8.39
C TRP A 271 17.19 0.81 7.37
N TRP A 272 16.97 2.12 7.23
CA TRP A 272 16.01 2.65 6.27
C TRP A 272 16.41 2.38 4.82
N VAL A 273 17.70 2.49 4.53
CA VAL A 273 18.23 2.16 3.19
C VAL A 273 17.97 0.69 2.85
N ARG A 274 18.21 -0.23 3.80
CA ARG A 274 17.88 -1.66 3.61
C ARG A 274 16.37 -1.87 3.38
N ARG A 275 15.53 -1.19 4.17
CA ARG A 275 14.06 -1.28 4.04
C ARG A 275 13.59 -0.79 2.68
N MET A 276 14.06 0.38 2.24
CA MET A 276 13.67 0.94 0.94
C MET A 276 14.26 0.16 -0.23
N ALA A 277 15.46 -0.37 -0.10
CA ALA A 277 16.03 -1.26 -1.11
C ALA A 277 15.22 -2.57 -1.27
N ALA A 278 14.71 -3.13 -0.18
CA ALA A 278 13.84 -4.30 -0.22
C ALA A 278 12.47 -3.95 -0.82
N ALA A 279 11.86 -2.82 -0.42
CA ALA A 279 10.60 -2.35 -1.00
C ALA A 279 10.73 -2.04 -2.51
N GLY A 280 11.86 -1.46 -2.95
CA GLY A 280 12.13 -1.20 -4.36
C GLY A 280 12.34 -2.44 -5.23
N LYS A 281 12.43 -3.65 -4.63
CA LYS A 281 12.35 -4.93 -5.37
C LYS A 281 10.91 -5.40 -5.56
N LEU A 282 9.99 -4.91 -4.72
CA LEU A 282 8.58 -5.25 -4.78
C LEU A 282 7.77 -4.22 -5.59
N TYR A 283 8.21 -2.97 -5.62
CA TYR A 283 7.48 -1.84 -6.18
C TYR A 283 8.36 -1.00 -7.11
N ASP A 284 7.78 -0.45 -8.15
CA ASP A 284 8.45 0.49 -9.06
C ASP A 284 8.50 1.90 -8.49
N VAL A 285 7.48 2.27 -7.70
CA VAL A 285 7.39 3.54 -6.99
C VAL A 285 6.92 3.27 -5.57
N ILE A 286 7.52 3.92 -4.60
CA ILE A 286 7.18 3.77 -3.17
C ILE A 286 6.48 5.04 -2.69
N ARG A 287 5.22 4.93 -2.26
CA ARG A 287 4.58 5.96 -1.46
C ARG A 287 5.12 5.89 -0.04
N LEU A 288 5.79 6.94 0.41
CA LEU A 288 6.23 7.09 1.79
C LEU A 288 5.06 7.66 2.61
N ASP A 289 4.42 6.80 3.36
CA ASP A 289 3.32 7.16 4.24
C ASP A 289 3.77 8.08 5.37
N HIS A 290 2.94 9.07 5.70
CA HIS A 290 3.19 10.10 6.71
C HIS A 290 4.54 10.81 6.54
N PHE A 291 4.85 11.27 5.33
CA PHE A 291 6.14 11.90 4.97
C PHE A 291 6.50 13.10 5.86
N ARG A 292 5.48 13.86 6.33
CA ARG A 292 5.73 14.96 7.28
C ARG A 292 6.47 14.54 8.55
N GLY A 293 6.34 13.27 8.95
CA GLY A 293 7.01 12.73 10.13
C GLY A 293 8.54 12.72 10.02
N PHE A 294 9.10 12.87 8.81
CA PHE A 294 10.54 13.06 8.62
C PHE A 294 10.97 14.50 8.87
N GLU A 295 10.08 15.49 8.78
CA GLU A 295 10.33 16.87 9.19
C GLU A 295 10.15 17.02 10.71
N ALA A 296 8.95 16.69 11.20
CA ALA A 296 8.65 16.64 12.64
C ALA A 296 7.56 15.58 12.88
N TYR A 297 7.74 14.80 13.94
CA TYR A 297 6.81 13.74 14.32
C TYR A 297 6.13 14.05 15.66
N TRP A 298 4.89 13.59 15.80
CA TRP A 298 4.14 13.74 17.04
C TRP A 298 4.54 12.64 18.04
N SER A 299 5.12 13.04 19.16
CA SER A 299 5.64 12.15 20.20
C SER A 299 4.70 12.17 21.39
N VAL A 300 4.05 11.05 21.66
CA VAL A 300 3.13 10.87 22.79
C VAL A 300 3.81 10.03 23.86
N PRO A 301 3.77 10.42 25.17
CA PRO A 301 4.32 9.59 26.24
C PRO A 301 3.72 8.18 26.21
N TYR A 302 4.56 7.17 26.39
CA TYR A 302 4.07 5.78 26.44
C TYR A 302 3.16 5.58 27.66
N GLY A 303 1.98 5.00 27.45
CA GLY A 303 0.97 4.79 28.50
C GLY A 303 -0.16 5.80 28.48
N ASP A 304 -0.07 6.89 27.72
CA ASP A 304 -1.20 7.78 27.48
C ASP A 304 -2.29 7.05 26.70
N THR A 305 -3.54 7.41 26.95
CA THR A 305 -4.72 6.80 26.29
C THR A 305 -5.24 7.61 25.11
N THR A 306 -4.73 8.82 24.91
CA THR A 306 -5.04 9.72 23.79
C THR A 306 -3.77 10.38 23.27
N ALA A 307 -3.84 10.98 22.10
CA ALA A 307 -2.68 11.70 21.54
C ALA A 307 -2.56 13.16 22.02
N LYS A 308 -3.47 13.66 22.87
CA LYS A 308 -3.49 15.06 23.33
C LYS A 308 -2.21 15.49 24.06
N GLY A 309 -1.60 14.60 24.84
CA GLY A 309 -0.40 14.87 25.63
C GLY A 309 0.90 14.91 24.81
N GLY A 310 0.82 14.74 23.50
CA GLY A 310 1.97 14.70 22.63
C GLY A 310 2.62 16.07 22.38
N LYS A 311 3.75 16.02 21.68
CA LYS A 311 4.48 17.21 21.24
C LYS A 311 5.21 16.94 19.93
N TRP A 312 5.38 17.98 19.12
CA TRP A 312 6.20 17.94 17.92
C TRP A 312 7.68 17.83 18.26
N ILE A 313 8.35 16.87 17.67
CA ILE A 313 9.80 16.66 17.77
C ILE A 313 10.38 16.67 16.37
N LYS A 314 11.45 17.45 16.14
CA LYS A 314 12.13 17.53 14.85
C LYS A 314 12.63 16.15 14.40
N GLY A 315 12.34 15.81 13.15
CA GLY A 315 12.78 14.59 12.50
C GLY A 315 14.16 14.70 11.85
N PRO A 316 14.55 13.71 11.06
CA PRO A 316 15.86 13.68 10.39
C PRO A 316 15.96 14.60 9.18
N ASP A 317 14.84 15.11 8.66
CA ASP A 317 14.77 16.11 7.60
C ASP A 317 15.54 15.69 6.32
N MET A 318 16.13 16.64 5.60
CA MET A 318 16.92 16.42 4.38
C MET A 318 18.10 15.47 4.56
N ASP A 319 18.62 15.29 5.77
CA ASP A 319 19.68 14.28 6.02
C ASP A 319 19.20 12.86 5.63
N PHE A 320 17.95 12.53 5.96
CA PHE A 320 17.33 11.25 5.60
C PHE A 320 17.10 11.15 4.08
N VAL A 321 16.50 12.17 3.48
CA VAL A 321 16.24 12.22 2.04
C VAL A 321 17.54 12.09 1.24
N ASN A 322 18.59 12.82 1.62
CA ASN A 322 19.89 12.77 0.97
C ASN A 322 20.55 11.39 1.09
N ALA A 323 20.37 10.71 2.22
CA ALA A 323 20.87 9.35 2.39
C ALA A 323 20.17 8.36 1.44
N LEU A 324 18.85 8.46 1.28
CA LEU A 324 18.09 7.64 0.32
C LEU A 324 18.51 7.94 -1.13
N LYS A 325 18.53 9.22 -1.53
CA LYS A 325 18.92 9.61 -2.89
C LYS A 325 20.34 9.16 -3.26
N THR A 326 21.27 9.22 -2.31
CA THR A 326 22.66 8.84 -2.54
C THR A 326 22.84 7.32 -2.65
N GLN A 327 22.15 6.56 -1.80
CA GLN A 327 22.34 5.10 -1.70
C GLN A 327 21.37 4.30 -2.59
N LEU A 328 20.23 4.90 -2.98
CA LEU A 328 19.18 4.27 -3.77
C LEU A 328 18.71 5.20 -4.91
N PRO A 329 19.61 5.67 -5.78
CA PRO A 329 19.25 6.65 -6.83
C PRO A 329 18.23 6.13 -7.84
N GLN A 330 18.05 4.81 -7.94
CA GLN A 330 17.10 4.15 -8.84
C GLN A 330 15.68 4.02 -8.25
N VAL A 331 15.51 4.20 -6.94
CA VAL A 331 14.20 4.07 -6.28
C VAL A 331 13.43 5.38 -6.39
N ARG A 332 12.20 5.30 -6.88
CA ARG A 332 11.31 6.45 -7.01
C ARG A 332 10.35 6.50 -5.81
N PHE A 333 10.06 7.71 -5.34
CA PHE A 333 9.22 7.94 -4.19
C PHE A 333 8.08 8.93 -4.49
N ILE A 334 6.96 8.75 -3.81
CA ILE A 334 5.86 9.70 -3.64
C ILE A 334 5.84 10.07 -2.16
N ALA A 335 5.75 11.35 -1.85
CA ALA A 335 5.61 11.85 -0.48
C ALA A 335 4.12 11.95 -0.12
N GLU A 336 3.67 11.21 0.91
CA GLU A 336 2.35 11.47 1.48
C GLU A 336 2.48 12.68 2.43
N ASP A 337 2.08 13.85 1.90
CA ASP A 337 2.14 15.16 2.54
C ASP A 337 0.74 15.68 2.89
N LEU A 338 -0.13 14.80 3.38
CA LEU A 338 -1.49 15.17 3.78
C LEU A 338 -1.55 15.64 5.26
N GLY A 339 -2.65 16.28 5.62
CA GLY A 339 -2.90 16.76 6.97
C GLY A 339 -2.45 18.22 7.19
N THR A 340 -2.09 18.56 8.45
CA THR A 340 -1.63 19.93 8.77
C THR A 340 -0.21 20.14 8.28
N LEU A 341 -0.05 20.93 7.23
CA LEU A 341 1.24 21.26 6.64
C LEU A 341 1.77 22.57 7.21
N THR A 342 3.05 22.61 7.56
CA THR A 342 3.80 23.83 7.86
C THR A 342 4.74 24.12 6.69
N GLN A 343 5.29 25.34 6.63
CA GLN A 343 6.22 25.72 5.58
C GLN A 343 7.43 24.78 5.54
N GLU A 344 7.92 24.34 6.69
CA GLU A 344 9.06 23.42 6.79
C GLU A 344 8.77 22.04 6.17
N VAL A 345 7.53 21.55 6.26
CA VAL A 345 7.11 20.30 5.61
C VAL A 345 7.06 20.49 4.09
N LEU A 346 6.52 21.62 3.63
CA LEU A 346 6.51 21.97 2.20
C LEU A 346 7.93 22.10 1.66
N ASP A 347 8.82 22.78 2.40
CA ASP A 347 10.23 22.92 2.04
C ASP A 347 10.94 21.55 1.97
N LEU A 348 10.68 20.65 2.91
CA LEU A 348 11.21 19.28 2.88
C LEU A 348 10.75 18.53 1.63
N ARG A 349 9.44 18.56 1.32
CA ARG A 349 8.88 17.91 0.13
C ARG A 349 9.53 18.50 -1.13
N ASP A 350 9.54 19.82 -1.28
CA ASP A 350 10.03 20.49 -2.49
C ASP A 350 11.53 20.28 -2.69
N ASN A 351 12.34 20.39 -1.63
CA ASN A 351 13.78 20.08 -1.66
C ASN A 351 14.05 18.58 -1.90
N SER A 352 13.15 17.70 -1.48
CA SER A 352 13.25 16.28 -1.80
C SER A 352 13.06 16.00 -3.29
N GLY A 353 12.30 16.83 -3.99
CA GLY A 353 11.88 16.60 -5.38
C GLY A 353 10.89 15.45 -5.52
N TYR A 354 10.39 14.88 -4.43
CA TYR A 354 9.35 13.86 -4.46
C TYR A 354 8.00 14.50 -4.76
N PRO A 355 7.17 13.95 -5.67
CA PRO A 355 5.82 14.45 -5.88
C PRO A 355 5.00 14.32 -4.60
N GLY A 356 4.31 15.39 -4.22
CA GLY A 356 3.32 15.39 -3.16
C GLY A 356 1.95 14.93 -3.66
N MET A 357 1.02 14.71 -2.74
CA MET A 357 -0.31 14.22 -3.03
C MET A 357 -1.34 15.37 -3.06
N LYS A 358 -2.24 15.36 -4.03
CA LYS A 358 -3.34 16.28 -4.16
C LYS A 358 -4.67 15.51 -4.22
N VAL A 359 -5.44 15.58 -3.15
CA VAL A 359 -6.68 14.81 -2.97
C VAL A 359 -7.88 15.72 -3.18
N LEU A 360 -8.66 15.46 -4.23
CA LEU A 360 -9.84 16.28 -4.58
C LEU A 360 -10.90 16.35 -3.48
N GLY A 361 -11.04 15.29 -2.68
CA GLY A 361 -11.97 15.30 -1.54
C GLY A 361 -11.73 16.41 -0.51
N PHE A 362 -10.57 17.07 -0.53
CA PHE A 362 -10.22 18.20 0.35
C PHE A 362 -10.31 19.57 -0.33
N ALA A 363 -10.72 19.61 -1.61
CA ALA A 363 -10.63 20.83 -2.42
C ALA A 363 -11.80 21.82 -2.21
N PHE A 364 -12.98 21.32 -1.86
CA PHE A 364 -14.23 22.10 -2.01
C PHE A 364 -14.74 22.68 -0.69
N ASP A 365 -13.90 23.50 -0.05
CA ASP A 365 -14.18 24.24 1.19
C ASP A 365 -14.62 25.69 0.95
N GLY A 366 -14.80 26.10 -0.30
CA GLY A 366 -15.15 27.47 -0.72
C GLY A 366 -13.97 28.42 -0.87
N CYS A 367 -12.75 28.02 -0.53
CA CYS A 367 -11.55 28.83 -0.66
C CYS A 367 -10.91 28.64 -2.05
N LYS A 368 -10.78 29.70 -2.84
CA LYS A 368 -10.20 29.64 -4.20
C LYS A 368 -8.69 29.39 -4.21
N GLU A 369 -8.04 29.67 -3.10
CA GLU A 369 -6.61 29.45 -2.86
C GLU A 369 -6.32 28.05 -2.28
N ASN A 370 -7.34 27.21 -2.07
CA ASN A 370 -7.15 25.87 -1.56
C ASN A 370 -6.19 25.09 -2.48
N GLU A 371 -5.11 24.58 -1.88
CA GLU A 371 -4.04 23.87 -2.61
C GLU A 371 -4.49 22.56 -3.27
N TYR A 372 -5.64 22.01 -2.86
CA TYR A 372 -6.24 20.82 -3.43
C TYR A 372 -7.16 21.10 -4.63
N LEU A 373 -7.36 22.36 -5.02
CA LEU A 373 -8.05 22.71 -6.27
C LEU A 373 -7.12 22.48 -7.46
N PRO A 374 -7.56 21.82 -8.53
CA PRO A 374 -6.72 21.45 -9.68
C PRO A 374 -5.95 22.58 -10.34
N HIS A 375 -6.48 23.81 -10.35
CA HIS A 375 -5.80 24.96 -10.91
C HIS A 375 -4.61 25.47 -10.06
N ASN A 376 -4.49 25.01 -8.80
CA ASN A 376 -3.39 25.33 -7.89
C ASN A 376 -2.32 24.24 -7.84
N TYR A 377 -2.45 23.14 -8.60
CA TYR A 377 -1.50 22.04 -8.56
C TYR A 377 -0.15 22.38 -9.18
N PRO A 378 0.98 21.95 -8.59
CA PRO A 378 2.23 21.83 -9.30
C PRO A 378 2.19 20.62 -10.24
N THR A 379 2.99 20.62 -11.32
CA THR A 379 3.13 19.46 -12.22
C THR A 379 3.71 18.24 -11.50
N ASN A 380 4.76 18.44 -10.67
CA ASN A 380 5.37 17.40 -9.84
C ASN A 380 4.46 17.04 -8.66
N SER A 381 3.32 16.42 -8.96
CA SER A 381 2.33 15.98 -7.98
C SER A 381 1.58 14.75 -8.46
N VAL A 382 0.93 14.06 -7.53
CA VAL A 382 -0.02 12.98 -7.80
C VAL A 382 -1.41 13.43 -7.39
N CYS A 383 -2.32 13.52 -8.36
CA CYS A 383 -3.72 13.85 -8.12
C CYS A 383 -4.51 12.58 -7.80
N TYR A 384 -5.37 12.65 -6.78
CA TYR A 384 -6.29 11.58 -6.38
C TYR A 384 -7.72 12.10 -6.34
N THR A 385 -8.69 11.28 -6.72
CA THR A 385 -10.10 11.53 -6.36
C THR A 385 -10.29 11.36 -4.85
N GLY A 386 -9.74 10.31 -4.29
CA GLY A 386 -9.61 9.96 -2.90
C GLY A 386 -8.59 8.85 -2.73
N THR A 387 -8.12 8.63 -1.51
CA THR A 387 -7.24 7.51 -1.13
C THR A 387 -8.05 6.45 -0.39
N HIS A 388 -7.42 5.36 0.03
CA HIS A 388 -8.03 4.32 0.87
C HIS A 388 -8.55 4.84 2.23
N ASP A 389 -8.06 5.99 2.70
CA ASP A 389 -8.48 6.63 3.96
C ASP A 389 -9.65 7.61 3.79
N ASN A 390 -9.91 8.02 2.55
CA ASN A 390 -10.97 8.96 2.25
C ASN A 390 -12.33 8.26 2.04
N MET A 391 -13.38 9.05 2.07
CA MET A 391 -14.68 8.66 1.52
C MET A 391 -14.52 8.33 0.04
N THR A 392 -15.36 7.44 -0.49
CA THR A 392 -15.54 7.36 -1.93
C THR A 392 -16.13 8.68 -2.44
N THR A 393 -15.94 8.99 -3.70
CA THR A 393 -16.50 10.22 -4.29
C THR A 393 -18.02 10.25 -4.20
N LEU A 394 -18.70 9.10 -4.37
CA LEU A 394 -20.16 9.02 -4.22
C LEU A 394 -20.58 9.31 -2.77
N GLN A 395 -19.92 8.68 -1.78
CA GLN A 395 -20.18 8.96 -0.36
C GLN A 395 -19.96 10.44 -0.03
N TRP A 396 -18.93 11.08 -0.62
CA TRP A 396 -18.68 12.50 -0.43
C TRP A 396 -19.86 13.35 -0.94
N PHE A 397 -20.39 13.07 -2.14
CA PHE A 397 -21.58 13.76 -2.67
C PHE A 397 -22.82 13.56 -1.81
N ASP A 398 -22.98 12.37 -1.19
CA ASP A 398 -24.12 12.06 -0.31
C ASP A 398 -24.07 12.81 1.03
N THR A 399 -22.87 13.23 1.46
CA THR A 399 -22.64 13.79 2.81
C THR A 399 -22.17 15.25 2.81
N ALA A 400 -21.84 15.80 1.65
CA ALA A 400 -21.38 17.18 1.51
C ALA A 400 -22.47 18.20 1.86
N SER A 401 -22.06 19.39 2.36
CA SER A 401 -22.98 20.50 2.57
C SER A 401 -23.48 21.09 1.24
N TYR A 402 -24.61 21.79 1.29
CA TYR A 402 -25.13 22.48 0.10
C TYR A 402 -24.10 23.44 -0.50
N GLU A 403 -23.39 24.18 0.34
CA GLU A 403 -22.38 25.14 -0.10
C GLU A 403 -21.21 24.46 -0.82
N ALA A 404 -20.79 23.28 -0.34
CA ALA A 404 -19.76 22.49 -0.99
C ALA A 404 -20.24 21.89 -2.31
N LEU A 405 -21.51 21.45 -2.38
CA LEU A 405 -22.13 20.94 -3.60
C LEU A 405 -22.29 22.07 -4.65
N ASP A 406 -22.77 23.22 -4.25
CA ASP A 406 -22.87 24.37 -5.15
C ASP A 406 -21.49 24.78 -5.68
N TYR A 407 -20.49 24.84 -4.79
CA TYR A 407 -19.14 25.21 -5.20
C TYR A 407 -18.49 24.21 -6.16
N ILE A 408 -18.65 22.91 -5.95
CA ILE A 408 -18.10 21.89 -6.88
C ILE A 408 -18.83 21.91 -8.23
N VAL A 409 -20.15 22.16 -8.24
CA VAL A 409 -20.95 22.26 -9.47
C VAL A 409 -20.49 23.49 -10.27
N GLU A 410 -20.34 24.67 -9.62
CA GLU A 410 -19.77 25.88 -10.23
C GLU A 410 -18.37 25.62 -10.75
N TYR A 411 -17.49 25.02 -9.93
CA TYR A 411 -16.11 24.74 -10.31
C TYR A 411 -15.99 23.84 -11.55
N MET A 412 -16.91 22.90 -11.69
CA MET A 412 -16.94 21.99 -12.85
C MET A 412 -17.69 22.60 -14.06
N GLY A 413 -18.30 23.79 -13.94
CA GLY A 413 -19.08 24.43 -14.98
C GLY A 413 -20.35 23.65 -15.33
N LEU A 414 -21.06 23.11 -14.33
CA LEU A 414 -22.22 22.24 -14.48
C LEU A 414 -23.54 22.90 -14.02
N GLU A 415 -23.57 24.18 -13.70
CA GLU A 415 -24.69 24.90 -13.09
C GLU A 415 -26.00 24.76 -13.87
N ASP A 416 -25.94 24.74 -15.19
CA ASP A 416 -27.12 24.64 -16.07
C ASP A 416 -27.67 23.21 -16.19
N VAL A 417 -26.92 22.20 -15.78
CA VAL A 417 -27.22 20.78 -16.05
C VAL A 417 -27.21 19.88 -14.81
N ALA A 418 -26.62 20.34 -13.70
CA ALA A 418 -26.44 19.51 -12.48
C ALA A 418 -27.75 18.93 -11.95
N ASP A 419 -28.84 19.70 -11.96
CA ASP A 419 -30.18 19.26 -11.52
C ASP A 419 -30.75 18.10 -12.34
N LYS A 420 -30.22 17.86 -13.55
CA LYS A 420 -30.62 16.79 -14.45
C LYS A 420 -29.68 15.60 -14.42
N MET A 421 -28.56 15.75 -13.71
CA MET A 421 -27.55 14.70 -13.61
C MET A 421 -27.84 13.75 -12.44
N THR A 422 -27.53 12.50 -12.62
CA THR A 422 -27.45 11.53 -11.53
C THR A 422 -26.17 11.76 -10.74
N GLN A 423 -26.15 11.37 -9.46
CA GLN A 423 -24.93 11.40 -8.66
C GLN A 423 -23.77 10.64 -9.30
N LYS A 424 -24.06 9.53 -9.98
CA LYS A 424 -23.05 8.77 -10.74
C LYS A 424 -22.40 9.59 -11.87
N GLU A 425 -23.17 10.44 -12.54
CA GLU A 425 -22.65 11.34 -13.57
C GLU A 425 -21.81 12.47 -12.95
N LEU A 426 -22.16 12.95 -11.76
CA LEU A 426 -21.35 13.90 -10.99
C LEU A 426 -20.01 13.28 -10.57
N VAL A 427 -20.02 12.03 -10.07
CA VAL A 427 -18.77 11.28 -9.77
C VAL A 427 -17.86 11.23 -10.99
N TRP A 428 -18.40 10.86 -12.15
CA TRP A 428 -17.62 10.82 -13.40
C TRP A 428 -17.13 12.20 -13.84
N SER A 429 -17.87 13.27 -13.53
CA SER A 429 -17.43 14.65 -13.80
C SER A 429 -16.26 15.06 -12.91
N LEU A 430 -16.26 14.62 -11.64
CA LEU A 430 -15.11 14.81 -10.75
C LEU A 430 -13.88 14.03 -11.21
N ILE A 431 -14.06 12.77 -11.65
CA ILE A 431 -12.97 11.97 -12.25
C ILE A 431 -12.38 12.69 -13.49
N LYS A 432 -13.23 13.28 -14.35
CA LYS A 432 -12.77 14.08 -15.50
C LYS A 432 -11.94 15.27 -15.03
N THR A 433 -12.35 15.94 -13.98
CA THR A 433 -11.64 17.08 -13.39
C THR A 433 -10.25 16.66 -12.87
N ALA A 434 -10.15 15.51 -12.19
CA ALA A 434 -8.87 14.93 -11.78
C ALA A 434 -7.98 14.62 -12.99
N MET A 435 -8.52 13.94 -13.99
CA MET A 435 -7.78 13.57 -15.22
C MET A 435 -7.34 14.79 -16.04
N ALA A 436 -8.07 15.88 -16.00
CA ALA A 436 -7.72 17.13 -16.66
C ALA A 436 -6.59 17.91 -15.96
N SER A 437 -6.29 17.62 -14.69
CA SER A 437 -5.26 18.33 -13.90
C SER A 437 -3.88 18.31 -14.55
N VAL A 438 -3.01 19.22 -14.14
CA VAL A 438 -1.62 19.30 -14.61
C VAL A 438 -0.69 18.29 -13.96
N SER A 439 -1.14 17.58 -12.92
CA SER A 439 -0.33 16.59 -12.20
C SER A 439 0.27 15.54 -13.15
N ASP A 440 1.54 15.20 -12.94
CA ASP A 440 2.23 14.18 -13.72
C ASP A 440 1.56 12.80 -13.62
N LEU A 441 0.95 12.49 -12.48
CA LEU A 441 0.21 11.25 -12.24
C LEU A 441 -1.18 11.56 -11.70
N CYS A 442 -2.19 10.84 -12.17
CA CYS A 442 -3.56 10.86 -11.64
C CYS A 442 -3.96 9.44 -11.26
N ILE A 443 -4.27 9.23 -9.99
CA ILE A 443 -4.74 7.94 -9.45
C ILE A 443 -6.21 8.07 -9.05
N VAL A 444 -7.02 7.16 -9.55
CA VAL A 444 -8.45 7.07 -9.20
C VAL A 444 -8.66 5.76 -8.43
N GLN A 445 -9.33 5.82 -7.27
CA GLN A 445 -9.69 4.58 -6.59
C GLN A 445 -10.74 3.82 -7.39
N MET A 446 -10.63 2.48 -7.41
CA MET A 446 -11.53 1.64 -8.23
C MET A 446 -12.99 1.83 -7.86
N GLN A 447 -13.28 2.08 -6.59
CA GLN A 447 -14.63 2.36 -6.08
C GLN A 447 -15.29 3.56 -6.78
N ASP A 448 -14.50 4.60 -7.11
CA ASP A 448 -15.02 5.78 -7.80
C ASP A 448 -15.37 5.49 -9.26
N TYR A 449 -14.55 4.72 -9.98
CA TYR A 449 -14.90 4.25 -11.33
C TYR A 449 -16.18 3.39 -11.33
N LEU A 450 -16.37 2.58 -10.29
CA LEU A 450 -17.56 1.75 -10.08
C LEU A 450 -18.76 2.56 -9.54
N THR A 451 -18.52 3.82 -9.14
CA THR A 451 -19.54 4.69 -8.52
C THR A 451 -20.23 4.05 -7.31
N LEU A 452 -19.39 3.52 -6.39
CA LEU A 452 -19.84 2.89 -5.15
C LEU A 452 -19.79 3.89 -3.98
N GLY A 453 -20.69 3.69 -3.00
CA GLY A 453 -20.85 4.53 -1.83
C GLY A 453 -20.04 4.07 -0.61
N GLU A 454 -20.54 4.43 0.58
CA GLU A 454 -19.92 4.16 1.88
C GLU A 454 -19.62 2.66 2.10
N GLU A 455 -20.46 1.79 1.58
CA GLU A 455 -20.33 0.33 1.69
C GLU A 455 -19.01 -0.20 1.14
N SER A 456 -18.37 0.55 0.24
CA SER A 456 -17.11 0.18 -0.40
C SER A 456 -15.89 0.93 0.15
N ARG A 457 -16.08 1.82 1.14
CA ARG A 457 -14.98 2.54 1.76
C ARG A 457 -13.98 1.58 2.41
N MET A 458 -12.70 1.79 2.16
CA MET A 458 -11.64 0.87 2.59
C MET A 458 -11.27 1.05 4.05
N ASN A 459 -11.11 2.29 4.51
CA ASN A 459 -10.73 2.59 5.88
C ASN A 459 -11.45 3.82 6.44
N PHE A 460 -11.73 3.76 7.73
CA PHE A 460 -12.21 4.88 8.55
C PHE A 460 -11.11 5.23 9.56
N PRO A 461 -10.24 6.21 9.25
CA PRO A 461 -9.09 6.55 10.09
C PRO A 461 -9.45 6.81 11.54
N GLY A 462 -8.58 6.37 12.46
CA GLY A 462 -8.81 6.53 13.90
C GLY A 462 -9.85 5.59 14.49
N THR A 463 -10.39 4.63 13.74
CA THR A 463 -11.37 3.65 14.21
C THR A 463 -10.86 2.21 14.10
N MET A 464 -11.40 1.35 14.94
CA MET A 464 -11.20 -0.12 14.84
C MET A 464 -12.55 -0.77 14.59
N THR A 465 -13.12 -0.55 13.41
CA THR A 465 -14.38 -1.19 13.02
C THR A 465 -14.10 -2.47 12.24
N THR A 466 -15.06 -3.40 12.29
CA THR A 466 -15.00 -4.66 11.52
C THR A 466 -15.15 -4.45 10.00
N ASN A 467 -15.40 -3.22 9.57
CA ASN A 467 -15.55 -2.87 8.15
C ASN A 467 -14.24 -2.39 7.52
N ASN A 468 -13.26 -1.94 8.32
CA ASN A 468 -11.98 -1.48 7.81
C ASN A 468 -11.24 -2.62 7.09
N TRP A 469 -10.65 -2.31 5.93
CA TRP A 469 -9.79 -3.19 5.12
C TRP A 469 -10.49 -4.38 4.47
N THR A 470 -11.84 -4.48 4.58
CA THR A 470 -12.58 -5.68 4.20
C THR A 470 -13.23 -5.62 2.83
N TRP A 471 -13.39 -4.45 2.22
CA TRP A 471 -14.10 -4.32 0.96
C TRP A 471 -13.48 -5.15 -0.16
N ARG A 472 -14.37 -5.81 -0.95
CA ARG A 472 -14.04 -6.57 -2.16
C ARG A 472 -14.96 -6.19 -3.30
N ALA A 473 -14.40 -6.11 -4.50
CA ALA A 473 -15.18 -5.96 -5.72
C ALA A 473 -15.93 -7.26 -6.06
N SER A 474 -17.11 -7.12 -6.65
CA SER A 474 -17.88 -8.25 -7.17
C SER A 474 -17.24 -8.82 -8.43
N GLU A 475 -17.49 -10.08 -8.75
CA GLU A 475 -17.08 -10.66 -10.02
C GLU A 475 -17.63 -9.83 -11.20
N GLY A 476 -16.82 -9.68 -12.24
CA GLY A 476 -17.17 -8.90 -13.42
C GLY A 476 -17.09 -7.38 -13.25
N PHE A 477 -16.57 -6.88 -12.13
CA PHE A 477 -16.39 -5.44 -11.89
C PHE A 477 -15.51 -4.77 -12.97
N ALA A 478 -14.49 -5.45 -13.46
CA ALA A 478 -13.55 -5.01 -14.49
C ALA A 478 -14.09 -5.35 -15.90
N SER A 479 -15.27 -4.81 -16.24
CA SER A 479 -15.92 -5.10 -17.51
C SER A 479 -15.24 -4.37 -18.69
N ASP A 480 -15.38 -4.94 -19.89
CA ASP A 480 -14.89 -4.33 -21.13
C ASP A 480 -15.48 -2.94 -21.37
N ALA A 481 -16.76 -2.76 -21.12
CA ALA A 481 -17.43 -1.46 -21.27
C ALA A 481 -16.85 -0.40 -20.32
N LEU A 482 -16.49 -0.79 -19.09
CA LEU A 482 -15.83 0.11 -18.16
C LEU A 482 -14.40 0.43 -18.63
N ALA A 483 -13.64 -0.58 -19.08
CA ALA A 483 -12.29 -0.37 -19.61
C ALA A 483 -12.29 0.60 -20.79
N GLU A 484 -13.19 0.44 -21.74
CA GLU A 484 -13.35 1.33 -22.90
C GLU A 484 -13.71 2.77 -22.48
N ARG A 485 -14.60 2.92 -21.50
CA ARG A 485 -14.96 4.24 -20.96
C ARG A 485 -13.78 4.94 -20.30
N ILE A 486 -12.99 4.22 -19.53
CA ILE A 486 -11.78 4.74 -18.89
C ILE A 486 -10.72 5.06 -19.94
N ALA A 487 -10.49 4.18 -20.93
CA ALA A 487 -9.53 4.39 -22.01
C ALA A 487 -9.83 5.68 -22.78
N ALA A 488 -11.10 5.88 -23.18
CA ALA A 488 -11.52 7.11 -23.86
C ALA A 488 -11.28 8.37 -23.04
N LEU A 489 -11.40 8.28 -21.71
CA LEU A 489 -11.08 9.39 -20.81
C LEU A 489 -9.57 9.63 -20.72
N THR A 490 -8.80 8.55 -20.59
CA THR A 490 -7.33 8.57 -20.50
C THR A 490 -6.71 9.17 -21.77
N GLU A 491 -7.19 8.76 -22.94
CA GLU A 491 -6.77 9.29 -24.22
C GLU A 491 -7.13 10.79 -24.37
N ARG A 492 -8.37 11.16 -24.04
CA ARG A 492 -8.87 12.56 -24.12
C ARG A 492 -7.98 13.54 -23.35
N TYR A 493 -7.47 13.15 -22.19
CA TYR A 493 -6.66 14.03 -21.36
C TYR A 493 -5.14 13.82 -21.53
N GLY A 494 -4.73 13.06 -22.57
CA GLY A 494 -3.32 12.85 -22.91
C GLY A 494 -2.54 12.12 -21.81
N ARG A 495 -3.17 11.13 -21.20
CA ARG A 495 -2.58 10.26 -20.16
C ARG A 495 -2.42 8.80 -20.62
N ALA A 496 -2.84 8.50 -21.84
CA ALA A 496 -2.64 7.17 -22.43
C ALA A 496 -1.15 6.93 -22.77
N PRO A 497 -0.68 5.66 -22.76
CA PRO A 497 0.63 5.32 -23.29
C PRO A 497 0.79 5.85 -24.71
N LEU A 498 2.00 6.28 -25.06
CA LEU A 498 2.30 6.56 -26.48
C LEU A 498 2.10 5.24 -27.25
N LYS A 499 1.28 5.28 -28.29
CA LYS A 499 1.31 4.23 -29.29
C LYS A 499 2.68 4.35 -29.96
N ASP A 500 3.45 3.25 -30.02
CA ASP A 500 4.61 3.21 -30.90
C ASP A 500 4.10 3.64 -32.27
N GLU A 501 4.62 4.76 -32.80
CA GLU A 501 4.36 5.12 -34.18
C GLU A 501 4.84 3.92 -35.00
N GLU A 502 3.93 3.20 -35.66
CA GLU A 502 4.33 2.28 -36.71
C GLU A 502 5.26 3.07 -37.60
N PRO A 503 6.51 2.56 -37.90
CA PRO A 503 7.39 3.30 -38.77
C PRO A 503 6.60 3.59 -40.04
N ALA A 504 6.46 4.89 -40.33
CA ALA A 504 5.74 5.35 -41.51
C ALA A 504 6.24 4.49 -42.68
N ALA A 505 5.35 3.63 -43.17
CA ALA A 505 5.69 2.72 -44.28
C ALA A 505 6.22 3.63 -45.39
N GLU A 506 7.36 3.25 -45.93
CA GLU A 506 7.97 3.78 -47.14
C GLU A 506 6.97 3.69 -48.31
N ALA A 507 5.98 4.58 -48.32
CA ALA A 507 4.94 4.67 -49.35
C ALA A 507 5.15 5.87 -50.29
N GLU A 508 6.36 6.40 -50.41
CA GLU A 508 6.70 7.48 -51.37
C GLU A 508 7.90 7.20 -52.27
N ALA A 509 8.36 5.94 -52.38
CA ALA A 509 9.50 5.61 -53.27
C ALA A 509 9.13 4.91 -54.59
N GLU A 510 7.88 4.67 -54.94
CA GLU A 510 7.48 4.03 -56.22
C GLU A 510 6.76 4.93 -57.22
N ALA A 511 6.58 6.24 -56.94
CA ALA A 511 5.86 7.14 -57.86
C ALA A 511 6.77 7.99 -58.77
N GLU A 512 8.09 7.85 -58.74
CA GLU A 512 9.01 8.66 -59.58
C GLU A 512 9.81 7.86 -60.61
N THR A 513 9.50 6.62 -60.89
CA THR A 513 10.21 5.85 -61.96
C THR A 513 9.37 5.46 -63.18
N GLU A 514 8.18 6.05 -63.40
CA GLU A 514 7.42 5.84 -64.64
C GLU A 514 7.24 7.13 -65.47
N ASN A 515 8.19 8.05 -65.46
CA ASN A 515 8.21 9.13 -66.47
C ASN A 515 9.65 9.59 -66.77
N LEU A 516 10.41 8.72 -67.45
CA LEU A 516 11.53 9.16 -68.31
C LEU A 516 11.70 8.14 -69.44
#